data_2129fe8fdedef3f2636eb20324489f80
#
_entry.id   2129fe8fdedef3f2636eb20324489f80
#
_cell.length_a   1.000
_cell.length_b   1.000
_cell.length_c   1.000
_cell.angle_alpha   90.00
_cell.angle_beta   90.00
_cell.angle_gamma   90.00
#
_symmetry.space_group_name_H-M   'P 1'
#
loop_
_entity.id
_entity.type
_entity.pdbx_description
1 polymer ?
#
loop_
_entity_poly.entity_id
_entity_poly.type
_entity_poly.pdbx_seq_one_letter_code
_entity_poly.pdbx_strand_id
1 'polypeptide(L)'
;MPGGPLVSHPKKTETIRELRELGGPSFEGIRALTRTDLDLPLYTPQARNERALNGYLRGDVYFLRANAVIRSAGVLSADDMRDRLGLASTVRLFLLMFDHDRILEAAWERGLRLVEQIAAAGYDGVVSPSFSTYWPRPATEFLINSKRSLIYFSALQAQGIRAIPRVAWMTTADAIRFGLWVQENSLVTGVAIDLSTYRRAEDWRVQMEGLELFDRLTGESLVYLLNGPTVERRCLEVFSLLGVDRVRITIATTQARIQPRHLRSTDNQVGISFGARLDARQGVVENAAARFLAGQRLPWAA
;
A
#
# COMPACT_ATOMS: atom_id res chain seq x y z
N MET A 1 -10.59 -8.07 25.84
CA MET A 1 -9.38 -8.13 25.03
C MET A 1 -9.14 -9.57 24.65
N PRO A 2 -9.34 -10.06 23.42
CA PRO A 2 -8.89 -11.38 23.03
C PRO A 2 -7.43 -11.25 22.64
N GLY A 3 -6.54 -11.91 23.37
CA GLY A 3 -5.12 -12.02 23.07
C GLY A 3 -4.92 -12.78 21.76
N GLY A 4 -4.48 -12.09 20.72
CA GLY A 4 -3.89 -12.75 19.56
C GLY A 4 -2.60 -13.48 19.99
N PRO A 5 -2.18 -14.51 19.28
CA PRO A 5 -0.96 -15.21 19.58
C PRO A 5 0.20 -14.20 19.59
N LEU A 6 0.88 -14.13 20.72
CA LEU A 6 2.16 -13.44 20.83
C LEU A 6 3.10 -14.11 19.80
N VAL A 7 3.34 -13.45 18.69
CA VAL A 7 4.44 -13.81 17.82
C VAL A 7 5.68 -13.64 18.68
N SER A 8 6.37 -14.73 18.99
CA SER A 8 7.58 -14.71 19.78
C SER A 8 8.56 -13.75 19.11
N HIS A 9 8.90 -12.66 19.82
CA HIS A 9 9.94 -11.76 19.34
C HIS A 9 11.21 -12.57 19.11
N PRO A 10 11.80 -12.53 17.92
CA PRO A 10 13.09 -13.17 17.71
C PRO A 10 14.06 -12.65 18.76
N LYS A 11 14.88 -13.53 19.32
CA LYS A 11 15.89 -13.12 20.29
C LYS A 11 16.77 -12.05 19.64
N LYS A 12 17.19 -11.04 20.39
CA LYS A 12 18.00 -9.91 19.88
C LYS A 12 19.18 -10.36 19.00
N THR A 13 19.78 -11.51 19.31
CA THR A 13 20.86 -12.14 18.54
C THR A 13 20.41 -12.63 17.16
N GLU A 14 19.17 -13.14 17.02
CA GLU A 14 18.60 -13.59 15.75
C GLU A 14 18.34 -12.41 14.83
N THR A 15 17.79 -11.32 15.36
CA THR A 15 17.54 -10.09 14.62
C THR A 15 18.84 -9.47 14.08
N ILE A 16 19.91 -9.46 14.89
CA ILE A 16 21.22 -8.94 14.44
C ILE A 16 21.82 -9.85 13.36
N ARG A 17 21.68 -11.17 13.51
CA ARG A 17 22.16 -12.12 12.51
C ARG A 17 21.43 -11.92 11.19
N GLU A 18 20.10 -11.85 11.21
CA GLU A 18 19.27 -11.62 10.02
C GLU A 18 19.66 -10.30 9.32
N LEU A 19 19.84 -9.21 10.10
CA LEU A 19 20.26 -7.93 9.52
C LEU A 19 21.64 -8.05 8.83
N ARG A 20 22.57 -8.82 9.38
CA ARG A 20 23.88 -9.07 8.74
C ARG A 20 23.76 -9.90 7.48
N GLU A 21 22.93 -10.93 7.49
CA GLU A 21 22.65 -11.78 6.33
C GLU A 21 22.02 -10.98 5.18
N LEU A 22 21.19 -9.97 5.50
CA LEU A 22 20.65 -9.00 4.54
C LEU A 22 21.67 -7.93 4.10
N GLY A 23 22.92 -7.96 4.54
CA GLY A 23 23.97 -6.99 4.20
C GLY A 23 23.91 -5.69 5.02
N GLY A 24 23.44 -5.75 6.28
CA GLY A 24 23.41 -4.62 7.20
C GLY A 24 22.21 -3.67 7.01
N PRO A 25 22.18 -2.53 7.69
CA PRO A 25 21.03 -1.61 7.73
C PRO A 25 20.91 -0.68 6.52
N SER A 26 21.91 -0.62 5.66
CA SER A 26 21.91 0.21 4.46
C SER A 26 21.02 -0.40 3.37
N PHE A 27 20.41 0.44 2.55
CA PHE A 27 19.71 0.05 1.32
C PHE A 27 20.67 0.06 0.11
N GLU A 28 21.94 0.31 0.33
CA GLU A 28 22.98 0.27 -0.71
C GLU A 28 22.96 -1.06 -1.44
N GLY A 29 23.16 -1.01 -2.75
CA GLY A 29 23.12 -2.19 -3.62
C GLY A 29 21.72 -2.67 -4.01
N ILE A 30 20.64 -2.21 -3.36
CA ILE A 30 19.29 -2.50 -3.81
C ILE A 30 18.88 -1.43 -4.83
N ARG A 31 18.73 -1.83 -6.09
CA ARG A 31 18.47 -0.93 -7.20
C ARG A 31 17.14 -1.22 -7.88
N ALA A 32 16.51 -0.17 -8.38
CA ALA A 32 15.46 -0.32 -9.37
C ALA A 32 16.08 -0.71 -10.71
N LEU A 33 15.51 -1.70 -11.39
CA LEU A 33 15.97 -2.20 -12.68
C LEU A 33 15.14 -1.62 -13.83
N THR A 34 13.89 -1.22 -13.54
CA THR A 34 12.97 -0.62 -14.50
C THR A 34 12.24 0.55 -13.83
N ARG A 35 11.70 1.46 -14.64
CA ARG A 35 10.87 2.57 -14.10
C ARG A 35 9.64 2.05 -13.37
N THR A 36 9.32 2.68 -12.26
CA THR A 36 8.12 2.37 -11.46
C THR A 36 6.94 3.28 -11.85
N ASP A 37 6.67 3.38 -13.15
CA ASP A 37 5.61 4.27 -13.64
C ASP A 37 4.24 3.83 -13.12
N LEU A 38 3.53 4.78 -12.51
CA LEU A 38 2.19 4.62 -11.99
C LEU A 38 1.23 5.48 -12.81
N ASP A 39 0.60 4.85 -13.80
CA ASP A 39 -0.56 5.44 -14.49
C ASP A 39 -1.83 4.85 -13.87
N LEU A 40 -2.25 5.44 -12.77
CA LEU A 40 -3.38 4.99 -11.97
C LEU A 40 -4.35 6.15 -11.72
N PRO A 41 -5.67 5.89 -11.63
CA PRO A 41 -6.63 6.92 -11.28
C PRO A 41 -6.44 7.41 -9.83
N LEU A 42 -6.96 8.60 -9.51
CA LEU A 42 -6.92 9.17 -8.16
C LEU A 42 -7.47 8.20 -7.10
N TYR A 43 -8.47 7.42 -7.45
CA TYR A 43 -9.04 6.39 -6.59
C TYR A 43 -9.00 5.03 -7.28
N THR A 44 -8.52 4.01 -6.56
CA THR A 44 -8.50 2.62 -7.03
C THR A 44 -9.06 1.69 -5.96
N PRO A 45 -10.11 0.91 -6.26
CA PRO A 45 -10.70 -0.02 -5.33
C PRO A 45 -9.78 -1.20 -5.02
N GLN A 46 -9.87 -1.73 -3.81
CA GLN A 46 -9.18 -2.95 -3.41
C GLN A 46 -10.17 -4.08 -3.13
N ALA A 47 -9.89 -5.26 -3.67
CA ALA A 47 -10.61 -6.48 -3.37
C ALA A 47 -9.80 -7.38 -2.42
N ARG A 48 -10.46 -7.89 -1.38
CA ARG A 48 -9.88 -8.84 -0.42
C ARG A 48 -10.21 -10.29 -0.73
N ASN A 49 -11.34 -10.53 -1.36
CA ASN A 49 -11.80 -11.86 -1.73
C ASN A 49 -12.78 -11.79 -2.90
N GLU A 50 -13.05 -12.93 -3.49
CA GLU A 50 -13.89 -13.12 -4.67
C GLU A 50 -15.34 -12.61 -4.48
N ARG A 51 -15.86 -12.63 -3.26
CA ARG A 51 -17.23 -12.17 -2.95
C ARG A 51 -17.36 -10.65 -2.87
N ALA A 52 -16.23 -9.96 -2.85
CA ALA A 52 -16.23 -8.53 -2.58
C ALA A 52 -16.71 -7.66 -3.74
N LEU A 53 -16.71 -8.18 -4.97
CA LEU A 53 -17.01 -7.39 -6.17
C LEU A 53 -18.32 -7.77 -6.86
N ASN A 54 -19.11 -8.73 -6.33
CA ASN A 54 -20.36 -9.13 -6.96
C ASN A 54 -21.26 -7.94 -7.27
N GLY A 55 -21.31 -7.57 -8.56
CA GLY A 55 -22.19 -6.54 -9.12
C GLY A 55 -21.65 -5.10 -9.14
N TYR A 56 -20.42 -4.86 -8.65
CA TYR A 56 -19.81 -3.54 -8.70
C TYR A 56 -18.53 -3.53 -9.54
N LEU A 57 -18.66 -3.09 -10.78
CA LEU A 57 -17.60 -3.12 -11.76
C LEU A 57 -17.52 -1.76 -12.49
N ARG A 58 -17.12 -0.73 -11.73
CA ARG A 58 -16.81 0.59 -12.30
C ARG A 58 -15.32 0.85 -12.08
N GLY A 59 -14.58 0.87 -13.16
CA GLY A 59 -13.15 1.22 -13.17
C GLY A 59 -12.32 0.23 -13.96
N ASP A 60 -11.23 0.75 -14.51
CA ASP A 60 -10.32 0.01 -15.38
C ASP A 60 -9.14 -0.59 -14.60
N VAL A 61 -9.08 -0.35 -13.28
CA VAL A 61 -7.97 -0.78 -12.42
C VAL A 61 -8.48 -1.25 -11.07
N TYR A 62 -7.96 -2.38 -10.60
CA TYR A 62 -8.24 -2.92 -9.27
C TYR A 62 -6.97 -3.39 -8.58
N PHE A 63 -6.90 -3.18 -7.25
CA PHE A 63 -5.90 -3.80 -6.41
C PHE A 63 -6.45 -5.07 -5.77
N LEU A 64 -5.72 -6.17 -5.87
CA LEU A 64 -6.00 -7.42 -5.18
C LEU A 64 -5.01 -7.61 -4.04
N ARG A 65 -5.49 -7.95 -2.86
CA ARG A 65 -4.60 -8.22 -1.73
C ARG A 65 -3.95 -9.58 -1.85
N ALA A 66 -2.76 -9.73 -1.25
CA ALA A 66 -1.99 -10.96 -1.26
C ALA A 66 -2.82 -12.19 -0.83
N ASN A 67 -3.66 -12.05 0.22
CA ASN A 67 -4.50 -13.14 0.70
C ASN A 67 -5.63 -13.58 -0.26
N ALA A 68 -5.98 -12.74 -1.22
CA ALA A 68 -6.96 -13.11 -2.25
C ALA A 68 -6.34 -13.95 -3.37
N VAL A 69 -5.03 -13.88 -3.54
CA VAL A 69 -4.30 -14.37 -4.71
C VAL A 69 -3.32 -15.48 -4.35
N ILE A 70 -2.53 -15.29 -3.28
CA ILE A 70 -1.48 -16.22 -2.86
C ILE A 70 -2.11 -17.35 -2.06
N ARG A 71 -1.93 -18.57 -2.53
CA ARG A 71 -2.41 -19.82 -1.91
C ARG A 71 -1.22 -20.71 -1.52
N SER A 72 -1.48 -21.71 -0.71
CA SER A 72 -0.47 -22.72 -0.38
C SER A 72 0.04 -23.46 -1.63
N ALA A 73 -0.84 -23.72 -2.58
CA ALA A 73 -0.52 -24.41 -3.83
C ALA A 73 0.13 -23.52 -4.90
N GLY A 74 0.08 -22.20 -4.78
CA GLY A 74 0.63 -21.30 -5.81
C GLY A 74 0.01 -19.92 -5.78
N VAL A 75 0.06 -19.23 -6.92
CA VAL A 75 -0.53 -17.92 -7.16
C VAL A 75 -1.63 -18.05 -8.20
N LEU A 76 -2.81 -17.53 -7.92
CA LEU A 76 -3.89 -17.46 -8.91
C LEU A 76 -3.48 -16.47 -10.02
N SER A 77 -3.75 -16.82 -11.27
CA SER A 77 -3.45 -15.91 -12.39
C SER A 77 -4.37 -14.69 -12.41
N ALA A 78 -3.92 -13.65 -13.09
CA ALA A 78 -4.74 -12.45 -13.30
C ALA A 78 -6.03 -12.78 -14.06
N ASP A 79 -5.97 -13.70 -15.04
CA ASP A 79 -7.13 -14.13 -15.80
C ASP A 79 -8.12 -14.93 -14.93
N ASP A 80 -7.64 -15.91 -14.13
CA ASP A 80 -8.48 -16.58 -13.14
C ASP A 80 -9.18 -15.59 -12.21
N MET A 81 -8.48 -14.53 -11.83
CA MET A 81 -9.05 -13.51 -10.95
C MET A 81 -10.05 -12.62 -11.68
N ARG A 82 -9.82 -12.26 -12.96
CA ARG A 82 -10.81 -11.54 -13.77
C ARG A 82 -12.09 -12.37 -13.91
N ASP A 83 -11.96 -13.64 -14.26
CA ASP A 83 -13.11 -14.56 -14.40
C ASP A 83 -13.91 -14.68 -13.09
N ARG A 84 -13.23 -14.93 -11.96
CA ARG A 84 -13.85 -15.06 -10.64
C ARG A 84 -14.57 -13.79 -10.17
N LEU A 85 -14.06 -12.64 -10.61
CA LEU A 85 -14.60 -11.33 -10.23
C LEU A 85 -15.62 -10.81 -11.25
N GLY A 86 -15.78 -11.48 -12.39
CA GLY A 86 -16.64 -11.06 -13.49
C GLY A 86 -16.14 -9.78 -14.17
N LEU A 87 -14.81 -9.59 -14.25
CA LEU A 87 -14.18 -8.41 -14.83
C LEU A 87 -13.88 -8.64 -16.32
N ALA A 88 -13.94 -7.56 -17.11
CA ALA A 88 -13.50 -7.61 -18.50
C ALA A 88 -11.98 -7.87 -18.59
N SER A 89 -11.54 -8.51 -19.67
CA SER A 89 -10.11 -8.79 -19.92
C SER A 89 -9.25 -7.52 -19.99
N THR A 90 -9.84 -6.39 -20.31
CA THR A 90 -9.19 -5.06 -20.38
C THR A 90 -8.92 -4.44 -19.01
N VAL A 91 -9.52 -4.97 -17.95
CA VAL A 91 -9.33 -4.45 -16.58
C VAL A 91 -7.94 -4.79 -16.08
N ARG A 92 -7.20 -3.79 -15.67
CA ARG A 92 -5.86 -3.95 -15.08
C ARG A 92 -5.95 -4.42 -13.62
N LEU A 93 -5.20 -5.46 -13.29
CA LEU A 93 -5.14 -6.03 -11.94
C LEU A 93 -3.73 -5.86 -11.35
N PHE A 94 -3.65 -5.14 -10.25
CA PHE A 94 -2.42 -4.99 -9.50
C PHE A 94 -2.47 -5.84 -8.23
N LEU A 95 -1.38 -6.52 -7.93
CA LEU A 95 -1.22 -7.25 -6.67
C LEU A 95 -0.68 -6.31 -5.59
N LEU A 96 -1.43 -6.10 -4.53
CA LEU A 96 -1.03 -5.31 -3.37
C LEU A 96 -0.59 -6.27 -2.25
N MET A 97 0.72 -6.33 -1.99
CA MET A 97 1.26 -7.19 -0.94
C MET A 97 1.22 -6.49 0.43
N PHE A 98 0.08 -5.85 0.76
CA PHE A 98 -0.22 -5.30 2.08
C PHE A 98 -1.22 -6.23 2.77
N ASP A 99 -0.72 -7.09 3.64
CA ASP A 99 -1.53 -8.13 4.28
C ASP A 99 -1.04 -8.46 5.70
N HIS A 100 -1.62 -9.47 6.31
CA HIS A 100 -1.23 -9.95 7.63
C HIS A 100 0.17 -10.57 7.61
N ASP A 101 0.94 -10.36 8.66
CA ASP A 101 2.32 -10.85 8.82
C ASP A 101 2.47 -12.33 8.43
N ARG A 102 1.56 -13.20 8.88
CA ARG A 102 1.62 -14.63 8.54
C ARG A 102 1.69 -14.89 7.03
N ILE A 103 1.00 -14.10 6.22
CA ILE A 103 1.00 -14.26 4.76
C ILE A 103 2.29 -13.73 4.18
N LEU A 104 2.76 -12.60 4.68
CA LEU A 104 3.98 -11.95 4.21
C LEU A 104 5.23 -12.73 4.62
N GLU A 105 5.26 -13.29 5.84
CA GLU A 105 6.35 -14.17 6.27
C GLU A 105 6.39 -15.45 5.43
N ALA A 106 5.26 -16.10 5.19
CA ALA A 106 5.19 -17.25 4.29
C ALA A 106 5.60 -16.89 2.84
N ALA A 107 5.33 -15.66 2.39
CA ALA A 107 5.80 -15.16 1.10
C ALA A 107 7.32 -14.98 1.10
N TRP A 108 7.91 -14.47 2.19
CA TRP A 108 9.35 -14.32 2.34
C TRP A 108 10.07 -15.68 2.34
N GLU A 109 9.55 -16.65 3.10
CA GLU A 109 10.10 -18.02 3.16
C GLU A 109 10.11 -18.72 1.79
N ARG A 110 9.10 -18.45 0.96
CA ARG A 110 9.04 -18.98 -0.42
C ARG A 110 10.04 -18.30 -1.37
N GLY A 111 10.52 -17.11 -1.02
CA GLY A 111 11.59 -16.39 -1.71
C GLY A 111 11.36 -16.26 -3.22
N LEU A 112 12.42 -16.51 -4.01
CA LEU A 112 12.40 -16.38 -5.47
C LEU A 112 11.33 -17.27 -6.14
N ARG A 113 11.03 -18.44 -5.61
CA ARG A 113 9.98 -19.30 -6.17
C ARG A 113 8.61 -18.61 -6.19
N LEU A 114 8.27 -17.83 -5.16
CA LEU A 114 7.03 -17.07 -5.18
C LEU A 114 7.08 -15.92 -6.18
N VAL A 115 8.23 -15.26 -6.30
CA VAL A 115 8.44 -14.17 -7.28
C VAL A 115 8.24 -14.70 -8.70
N GLU A 116 8.78 -15.87 -9.04
CA GLU A 116 8.57 -16.55 -10.33
C GLU A 116 7.09 -16.88 -10.57
N GLN A 117 6.40 -17.37 -9.55
CA GLN A 117 4.96 -17.66 -9.65
C GLN A 117 4.13 -16.38 -9.85
N ILE A 118 4.49 -15.28 -9.21
CA ILE A 118 3.84 -13.98 -9.42
C ILE A 118 4.10 -13.48 -10.84
N ALA A 119 5.33 -13.66 -11.35
CA ALA A 119 5.66 -13.31 -12.74
C ALA A 119 4.80 -14.07 -13.74
N ALA A 120 4.67 -15.37 -13.56
CA ALA A 120 3.85 -16.23 -14.41
C ALA A 120 2.34 -15.95 -14.29
N ALA A 121 1.89 -15.32 -13.20
CA ALA A 121 0.47 -15.03 -12.96
C ALA A 121 -0.09 -13.87 -13.79
N GLY A 122 0.74 -13.03 -14.42
CA GLY A 122 0.32 -12.04 -15.42
C GLY A 122 -0.39 -10.81 -14.84
N TYR A 123 -0.07 -10.38 -13.63
CA TYR A 123 -0.57 -9.12 -13.06
C TYR A 123 0.05 -7.90 -13.74
N ASP A 124 -0.73 -6.83 -13.91
CA ASP A 124 -0.27 -5.57 -14.54
C ASP A 124 0.76 -4.80 -13.70
N GLY A 125 0.87 -5.15 -12.42
CA GLY A 125 1.91 -4.66 -11.52
C GLY A 125 1.77 -5.23 -10.11
N VAL A 126 2.81 -5.06 -9.31
CA VAL A 126 2.90 -5.61 -7.95
C VAL A 126 3.49 -4.56 -7.01
N VAL A 127 2.80 -4.26 -5.93
CA VAL A 127 3.35 -3.47 -4.83
C VAL A 127 4.11 -4.41 -3.90
N SER A 128 5.36 -4.08 -3.59
CA SER A 128 6.22 -4.91 -2.73
C SER A 128 5.64 -5.13 -1.32
N PRO A 129 6.04 -6.22 -0.63
CA PRO A 129 5.44 -6.60 0.64
C PRO A 129 5.56 -5.52 1.73
N SER A 130 4.47 -5.28 2.45
CA SER A 130 4.45 -4.42 3.63
C SER A 130 4.65 -5.25 4.89
N PHE A 131 5.87 -5.71 5.13
CA PHE A 131 6.23 -6.33 6.42
C PHE A 131 5.98 -5.35 7.57
N SER A 132 5.65 -5.86 8.75
CA SER A 132 5.28 -5.03 9.89
C SER A 132 6.35 -4.04 10.30
N THR A 133 5.97 -2.77 10.32
CA THR A 133 6.85 -1.63 10.63
C THR A 133 6.14 -0.65 11.58
N TYR A 134 5.48 -1.16 12.64
CA TYR A 134 4.70 -0.34 13.55
C TYR A 134 5.29 -0.34 14.98
N TRP A 135 5.04 0.75 15.69
CA TRP A 135 5.39 0.89 17.10
C TRP A 135 4.58 -0.10 17.98
N PRO A 136 5.16 -0.73 19.00
CA PRO A 136 6.49 -0.48 19.62
C PRO A 136 7.60 -1.47 19.20
N ARG A 137 7.69 -1.86 17.94
CA ARG A 137 8.76 -2.76 17.50
C ARG A 137 10.15 -2.11 17.55
N PRO A 138 11.23 -2.89 17.79
CA PRO A 138 12.58 -2.37 17.75
C PRO A 138 12.95 -1.74 16.40
N ALA A 139 13.73 -0.66 16.41
CA ALA A 139 14.20 0.00 15.20
C ALA A 139 14.97 -0.94 14.25
N THR A 140 15.66 -1.94 14.77
CA THR A 140 16.34 -2.98 13.99
C THR A 140 15.37 -3.84 13.20
N GLU A 141 14.23 -4.18 13.76
CA GLU A 141 13.18 -4.94 13.06
C GLU A 141 12.54 -4.12 11.94
N PHE A 142 12.34 -2.82 12.19
CA PHE A 142 11.90 -1.90 11.14
C PHE A 142 12.88 -1.89 9.95
N LEU A 143 14.18 -1.82 10.21
CA LEU A 143 15.22 -1.81 9.17
C LEU A 143 15.25 -3.12 8.39
N ILE A 144 15.16 -4.26 9.06
CA ILE A 144 15.08 -5.58 8.43
C ILE A 144 13.87 -5.64 7.51
N ASN A 145 12.69 -5.31 8.01
CA ASN A 145 11.45 -5.40 7.27
C ASN A 145 11.39 -4.43 6.08
N SER A 146 11.94 -3.24 6.25
CA SER A 146 12.10 -2.28 5.15
C SER A 146 13.04 -2.82 4.07
N LYS A 147 14.16 -3.40 4.46
CA LYS A 147 15.13 -3.97 3.52
C LYS A 147 14.58 -5.19 2.80
N ARG A 148 13.89 -6.10 3.51
CA ARG A 148 13.18 -7.25 2.93
C ARG A 148 12.17 -6.80 1.85
N SER A 149 11.41 -5.73 2.12
CA SER A 149 10.48 -5.14 1.15
C SER A 149 11.19 -4.67 -0.12
N LEU A 150 12.31 -3.97 0.00
CA LEU A 150 13.08 -3.48 -1.13
C LEU A 150 13.81 -4.60 -1.90
N ILE A 151 14.32 -5.62 -1.21
CA ILE A 151 14.89 -6.82 -1.86
C ILE A 151 13.82 -7.52 -2.69
N TYR A 152 12.62 -7.68 -2.14
CA TYR A 152 11.51 -8.29 -2.86
C TYR A 152 11.09 -7.45 -4.08
N PHE A 153 11.07 -6.13 -3.94
CA PHE A 153 10.84 -5.20 -5.05
C PHE A 153 11.84 -5.41 -6.18
N SER A 154 13.13 -5.43 -5.88
CA SER A 154 14.19 -5.65 -6.88
C SER A 154 14.09 -7.03 -7.54
N ALA A 155 13.75 -8.07 -6.76
CA ALA A 155 13.56 -9.43 -7.28
C ALA A 155 12.36 -9.52 -8.24
N LEU A 156 11.24 -8.82 -7.95
CA LEU A 156 10.09 -8.73 -8.85
C LEU A 156 10.50 -8.08 -10.18
N GLN A 157 11.24 -6.97 -10.13
CA GLN A 157 11.72 -6.29 -11.34
C GLN A 157 12.69 -7.15 -12.15
N ALA A 158 13.53 -7.94 -11.49
CA ALA A 158 14.44 -8.88 -12.15
C ALA A 158 13.69 -9.96 -12.96
N GLN A 159 12.44 -10.25 -12.61
CA GLN A 159 11.54 -11.13 -13.38
C GLN A 159 10.68 -10.37 -14.41
N GLY A 160 11.01 -9.12 -14.70
CA GLY A 160 10.28 -8.30 -15.68
C GLY A 160 8.92 -7.76 -15.18
N ILE A 161 8.62 -7.90 -13.90
CA ILE A 161 7.35 -7.42 -13.34
C ILE A 161 7.44 -5.90 -13.11
N ARG A 162 6.40 -5.17 -13.46
CA ARG A 162 6.21 -3.78 -13.02
C ARG A 162 6.01 -3.76 -11.51
N ALA A 163 7.09 -3.60 -10.76
CA ALA A 163 7.02 -3.55 -9.30
C ALA A 163 7.05 -2.10 -8.79
N ILE A 164 6.33 -1.86 -7.68
CA ILE A 164 6.25 -0.58 -6.99
C ILE A 164 6.85 -0.78 -5.61
N PRO A 165 7.90 -0.03 -5.24
CA PRO A 165 8.50 -0.17 -3.92
C PRO A 165 7.60 0.39 -2.83
N ARG A 166 7.46 -0.35 -1.74
CA ARG A 166 6.82 0.16 -0.53
C ARG A 166 7.86 0.93 0.29
N VAL A 167 7.52 2.15 0.69
CA VAL A 167 8.29 2.96 1.63
C VAL A 167 7.54 3.15 2.93
N ALA A 168 8.24 3.33 4.03
CA ALA A 168 7.66 3.52 5.35
C ALA A 168 8.65 4.26 6.27
N TRP A 169 8.12 4.83 7.34
CA TRP A 169 8.92 5.43 8.39
C TRP A 169 8.24 5.30 9.75
N MET A 170 9.04 5.18 10.79
CA MET A 170 8.66 5.33 12.18
C MET A 170 9.26 6.62 12.76
N THR A 171 10.33 7.10 12.15
CA THR A 171 11.07 8.31 12.53
C THR A 171 11.42 9.13 11.30
N THR A 172 11.78 10.39 11.50
CA THR A 172 12.31 11.26 10.43
C THR A 172 13.57 10.69 9.79
N ALA A 173 14.42 10.00 10.55
CA ALA A 173 15.61 9.33 10.03
C ALA A 173 15.27 8.23 9.01
N ASP A 174 14.15 7.54 9.20
CA ASP A 174 13.69 6.52 8.26
C ASP A 174 13.17 7.17 6.97
N ALA A 175 12.41 8.27 7.08
CA ALA A 175 11.95 9.04 5.92
C ALA A 175 13.14 9.56 5.10
N ILE A 176 14.17 10.09 5.76
CA ILE A 176 15.42 10.51 5.11
C ILE A 176 16.08 9.34 4.39
N ARG A 177 16.23 8.19 5.06
CA ARG A 177 16.86 6.99 4.47
C ARG A 177 16.16 6.55 3.19
N PHE A 178 14.83 6.49 3.18
CA PHE A 178 14.07 6.17 1.99
C PHE A 178 14.16 7.27 0.93
N GLY A 179 14.12 8.55 1.33
CA GLY A 179 14.29 9.67 0.42
C GLY A 179 15.63 9.63 -0.31
N LEU A 180 16.73 9.40 0.40
CA LEU A 180 18.07 9.24 -0.18
C LEU A 180 18.14 8.02 -1.11
N TRP A 181 17.54 6.89 -0.70
CA TRP A 181 17.47 5.71 -1.56
C TRP A 181 16.72 5.99 -2.87
N VAL A 182 15.61 6.74 -2.84
CA VAL A 182 14.88 7.14 -4.05
C VAL A 182 15.73 8.06 -4.92
N GLN A 183 16.42 9.06 -4.33
CA GLN A 183 17.32 9.96 -5.08
C GLN A 183 18.43 9.18 -5.81
N GLU A 184 18.99 8.16 -5.17
CA GLU A 184 20.02 7.31 -5.76
C GLU A 184 19.47 6.33 -6.83
N ASN A 185 18.15 6.21 -6.93
CA ASN A 185 17.45 5.31 -7.85
C ASN A 185 16.50 6.08 -8.76
N SER A 186 17.02 6.78 -9.76
CA SER A 186 16.25 7.63 -10.69
C SER A 186 15.14 6.88 -11.46
N LEU A 187 15.19 5.57 -11.51
CA LEU A 187 14.12 4.72 -12.07
C LEU A 187 12.92 4.57 -11.13
N VAL A 188 13.04 4.93 -9.86
CA VAL A 188 11.92 4.96 -8.92
C VAL A 188 11.14 6.26 -9.13
N THR A 189 10.09 6.19 -9.93
CA THR A 189 9.17 7.30 -10.25
C THR A 189 7.84 7.20 -9.52
N GLY A 190 7.62 6.11 -8.78
CA GLY A 190 6.44 5.92 -7.96
C GLY A 190 6.73 5.02 -6.76
N VAL A 191 6.05 5.31 -5.65
CA VAL A 191 6.17 4.57 -4.39
C VAL A 191 4.80 4.27 -3.79
N ALA A 192 4.73 3.24 -2.94
CA ALA A 192 3.52 2.89 -2.20
C ALA A 192 3.74 3.09 -0.68
N ILE A 193 2.74 3.67 0.00
CA ILE A 193 2.75 3.94 1.43
C ILE A 193 1.49 3.39 2.06
N ASP A 194 1.64 2.61 3.14
CA ASP A 194 0.49 2.09 3.90
C ASP A 194 0.16 3.02 5.07
N LEU A 195 -0.88 3.80 4.92
CA LEU A 195 -1.44 4.70 5.94
C LEU A 195 -2.65 4.10 6.66
N SER A 196 -3.06 2.88 6.33
CA SER A 196 -4.30 2.28 6.80
C SER A 196 -4.31 1.93 8.29
N THR A 197 -3.15 1.76 8.90
CA THR A 197 -2.98 1.33 10.29
C THR A 197 -2.90 2.49 11.29
N TYR A 198 -2.60 3.69 10.84
CA TYR A 198 -2.39 4.87 11.68
C TYR A 198 -3.71 5.55 12.05
N ARG A 199 -4.38 5.02 13.09
CA ARG A 199 -5.71 5.49 13.51
C ARG A 199 -5.66 6.64 14.51
N ARG A 200 -4.65 6.65 15.42
CA ARG A 200 -4.47 7.70 16.43
C ARG A 200 -3.96 8.98 15.75
N ALA A 201 -4.34 10.13 16.31
CA ALA A 201 -3.93 11.43 15.77
C ALA A 201 -2.42 11.63 15.81
N GLU A 202 -1.78 11.18 16.90
CA GLU A 202 -0.32 11.26 17.10
C GLU A 202 0.44 10.44 16.05
N ASP A 203 0.02 9.16 15.85
CA ASP A 203 0.64 8.29 14.85
C ASP A 203 0.46 8.88 13.43
N TRP A 204 -0.73 9.43 13.16
CA TRP A 204 -1.03 10.07 11.89
C TRP A 204 -0.16 11.30 11.64
N ARG A 205 0.05 12.14 12.66
CA ARG A 205 0.92 13.31 12.58
C ARG A 205 2.35 12.92 12.21
N VAL A 206 2.91 11.90 12.87
CA VAL A 206 4.25 11.38 12.53
C VAL A 206 4.32 10.90 11.07
N GLN A 207 3.25 10.28 10.57
CA GLN A 207 3.20 9.86 9.17
C GLN A 207 3.19 11.07 8.21
N MET A 208 2.45 12.13 8.54
CA MET A 208 2.39 13.33 7.70
C MET A 208 3.70 14.13 7.74
N GLU A 209 4.34 14.26 8.89
CA GLU A 209 5.68 14.87 9.03
C GLU A 209 6.73 14.10 8.20
N GLY A 210 6.68 12.77 8.25
CA GLY A 210 7.55 11.91 7.45
C GLY A 210 7.27 12.02 5.95
N LEU A 211 6.00 12.10 5.55
CA LEU A 211 5.59 12.26 4.16
C LEU A 211 6.07 13.59 3.58
N GLU A 212 5.92 14.68 4.34
CA GLU A 212 6.40 16.01 3.96
C GLU A 212 7.93 16.03 3.75
N LEU A 213 8.66 15.43 4.68
CA LEU A 213 10.12 15.34 4.58
C LEU A 213 10.55 14.48 3.40
N PHE A 214 9.90 13.35 3.20
CA PHE A 214 10.16 12.43 2.10
C PHE A 214 9.88 13.11 0.74
N ASP A 215 8.75 13.80 0.59
CA ASP A 215 8.38 14.52 -0.64
C ASP A 215 9.39 15.64 -0.96
N ARG A 216 9.80 16.41 0.04
CA ARG A 216 10.85 17.44 -0.13
C ARG A 216 12.19 16.84 -0.61
N LEU A 217 12.55 15.65 -0.15
CA LEU A 217 13.80 14.99 -0.56
C LEU A 217 13.69 14.39 -1.95
N THR A 218 12.55 13.83 -2.32
CA THR A 218 12.39 13.10 -3.59
C THR A 218 11.95 13.98 -4.76
N GLY A 219 11.44 15.17 -4.46
CA GLY A 219 11.01 16.14 -5.46
C GLY A 219 9.63 15.86 -6.06
N GLU A 220 9.16 16.82 -6.86
CA GLU A 220 7.77 16.87 -7.31
C GLU A 220 7.37 15.82 -8.38
N SER A 221 8.31 15.06 -8.94
CA SER A 221 8.03 14.09 -10.01
C SER A 221 7.57 12.72 -9.52
N LEU A 222 7.60 12.49 -8.20
CA LEU A 222 7.27 11.19 -7.63
C LEU A 222 5.75 10.99 -7.55
N VAL A 223 5.29 9.81 -7.96
CA VAL A 223 3.88 9.41 -7.87
C VAL A 223 3.65 8.57 -6.60
N TYR A 224 2.59 8.87 -5.87
CA TYR A 224 2.27 8.23 -4.60
C TYR A 224 1.05 7.32 -4.73
N LEU A 225 1.22 6.05 -4.39
CA LEU A 225 0.14 5.11 -4.13
C LEU A 225 -0.09 5.02 -2.62
N LEU A 226 -1.18 5.61 -2.13
CA LEU A 226 -1.49 5.69 -0.71
C LEU A 226 -2.59 4.68 -0.34
N ASN A 227 -2.25 3.69 0.48
CA ASN A 227 -3.22 2.79 1.05
C ASN A 227 -3.76 3.38 2.35
N GLY A 228 -5.05 3.73 2.40
CA GLY A 228 -5.71 3.92 3.66
C GLY A 228 -6.32 5.25 4.07
N PRO A 229 -6.00 6.45 3.53
CA PRO A 229 -6.81 7.61 3.90
C PRO A 229 -8.22 7.44 3.34
N THR A 230 -9.18 7.15 4.23
CA THR A 230 -10.58 6.87 3.87
C THR A 230 -11.54 7.88 4.46
N VAL A 231 -11.04 8.83 5.21
CA VAL A 231 -11.77 9.92 5.85
C VAL A 231 -11.42 11.21 5.12
N GLU A 232 -12.41 11.99 4.73
CA GLU A 232 -12.24 13.22 3.95
C GLU A 232 -11.15 14.14 4.52
N ARG A 233 -11.17 14.37 5.83
CA ARG A 233 -10.16 15.18 6.52
C ARG A 233 -8.73 14.71 6.21
N ARG A 234 -8.47 13.40 6.29
CA ARG A 234 -7.15 12.83 6.04
C ARG A 234 -6.75 12.89 4.59
N CYS A 235 -7.71 12.75 3.66
CA CYS A 235 -7.46 12.99 2.25
C CYS A 235 -7.05 14.44 2.01
N LEU A 236 -7.75 15.40 2.63
CA LEU A 236 -7.43 16.82 2.52
C LEU A 236 -6.05 17.16 3.11
N GLU A 237 -5.67 16.57 4.25
CA GLU A 237 -4.33 16.73 4.83
C GLU A 237 -3.24 16.25 3.86
N VAL A 238 -3.40 15.08 3.25
CA VAL A 238 -2.48 14.55 2.23
C VAL A 238 -2.43 15.46 1.00
N PHE A 239 -3.58 15.91 0.49
CA PHE A 239 -3.63 16.79 -0.67
C PHE A 239 -3.01 18.15 -0.39
N SER A 240 -3.18 18.69 0.82
CA SER A 240 -2.54 19.94 1.23
C SER A 240 -1.02 19.83 1.28
N LEU A 241 -0.51 18.64 1.60
CA LEU A 241 0.92 18.40 1.73
C LEU A 241 1.58 18.14 0.37
N LEU A 242 0.99 17.28 -0.47
CA LEU A 242 1.60 16.85 -1.72
C LEU A 242 1.19 17.70 -2.93
N GLY A 243 0.20 18.58 -2.77
CA GLY A 243 -0.50 19.24 -3.88
C GLY A 243 -1.51 18.28 -4.54
N VAL A 244 -2.60 18.83 -5.09
CA VAL A 244 -3.55 18.05 -5.88
C VAL A 244 -3.14 18.10 -7.34
N ASP A 245 -2.11 17.39 -7.67
CA ASP A 245 -1.94 16.90 -9.02
C ASP A 245 -2.55 15.49 -9.06
N ARG A 246 -3.64 15.32 -9.80
CA ARG A 246 -4.32 14.02 -9.96
C ARG A 246 -3.41 12.95 -10.54
N VAL A 247 -2.36 13.36 -11.22
CA VAL A 247 -1.35 12.47 -11.81
C VAL A 247 -0.37 11.95 -10.73
N ARG A 248 -0.19 12.68 -9.61
CA ARG A 248 0.79 12.34 -8.58
C ARG A 248 0.26 11.42 -7.47
N ILE A 249 -1.04 11.36 -7.24
CA ILE A 249 -1.62 10.67 -6.08
C ILE A 249 -2.67 9.67 -6.52
N THR A 250 -2.52 8.43 -6.08
CA THR A 250 -3.57 7.39 -6.14
C THR A 250 -3.91 6.96 -4.73
N ILE A 251 -5.18 7.04 -4.37
CA ILE A 251 -5.67 6.51 -3.09
C ILE A 251 -6.27 5.12 -3.33
N ALA A 252 -5.62 4.12 -2.75
CA ALA A 252 -6.10 2.76 -2.73
C ALA A 252 -6.77 2.49 -1.38
N THR A 253 -8.04 2.07 -1.36
CA THR A 253 -8.71 1.77 -0.11
C THR A 253 -8.98 0.28 0.05
N THR A 254 -8.55 -0.26 1.18
CA THR A 254 -9.06 -1.54 1.67
C THR A 254 -10.46 -1.30 2.18
N GLN A 255 -11.48 -1.79 1.51
CA GLN A 255 -12.67 -2.18 2.25
C GLN A 255 -13.99 -1.54 2.05
N ALA A 256 -14.77 -2.47 1.81
CA ALA A 256 -16.11 -2.82 2.29
C ALA A 256 -16.31 -2.99 3.84
N ARG A 257 -15.29 -2.99 4.66
CA ARG A 257 -15.42 -3.41 6.07
C ARG A 257 -15.48 -2.29 7.12
N ILE A 258 -15.22 -1.05 6.74
CA ILE A 258 -15.57 0.06 7.61
C ILE A 258 -17.03 0.41 7.30
N GLN A 259 -17.94 -0.21 8.02
CA GLN A 259 -19.29 0.33 8.13
C GLN A 259 -19.11 1.79 8.55
N PRO A 260 -19.68 2.75 7.82
CA PRO A 260 -19.79 4.10 8.33
C PRO A 260 -20.59 3.98 9.63
N ARG A 261 -19.96 4.12 10.78
CA ARG A 261 -20.64 4.12 12.09
C ARG A 261 -21.73 5.19 12.14
N HIS A 262 -21.72 6.14 11.23
CA HIS A 262 -22.67 7.23 11.10
C HIS A 262 -23.86 6.94 10.17
N LEU A 263 -23.88 5.81 9.42
CA LEU A 263 -25.07 5.34 8.72
C LEU A 263 -25.87 4.31 9.54
N ARG A 264 -25.69 4.29 10.85
CA ARG A 264 -26.65 3.71 11.79
C ARG A 264 -27.79 4.70 12.04
N SER A 265 -28.38 5.22 11.00
CA SER A 265 -29.67 5.89 11.07
C SER A 265 -30.75 4.84 10.82
N THR A 266 -31.48 4.52 11.83
CA THR A 266 -32.94 4.24 11.97
C THR A 266 -33.68 3.38 10.93
N ASP A 267 -33.06 2.91 9.83
CA ASP A 267 -33.71 2.01 8.88
C ASP A 267 -33.03 0.65 8.80
N ASN A 268 -33.60 -0.27 9.55
CA ASN A 268 -33.15 -1.65 9.77
C ASN A 268 -33.32 -2.59 8.57
N GLN A 269 -33.42 -2.13 7.32
CA GLN A 269 -33.82 -3.04 6.23
C GLN A 269 -33.09 -2.94 4.90
N VAL A 270 -32.13 -2.08 4.67
CA VAL A 270 -31.41 -2.10 3.39
C VAL A 270 -29.93 -2.35 3.62
N GLY A 271 -29.50 -3.59 3.39
CA GLY A 271 -28.08 -3.89 3.26
C GLY A 271 -27.50 -3.05 2.15
N ILE A 272 -26.78 -1.98 2.49
CA ILE A 272 -26.04 -1.19 1.50
C ILE A 272 -25.13 -2.13 0.74
N SER A 273 -25.33 -2.25 -0.57
CA SER A 273 -24.53 -3.13 -1.42
C SER A 273 -23.05 -2.75 -1.32
N PHE A 274 -22.17 -3.68 -1.56
CA PHE A 274 -20.72 -3.43 -1.58
C PHE A 274 -20.38 -2.31 -2.57
N GLY A 275 -21.06 -2.28 -3.73
CA GLY A 275 -20.93 -1.24 -4.74
C GLY A 275 -21.25 0.16 -4.22
N ALA A 276 -22.37 0.32 -3.53
CA ALA A 276 -22.73 1.61 -2.95
C ALA A 276 -21.71 2.11 -1.91
N ARG A 277 -21.01 1.18 -1.22
CA ARG A 277 -19.93 1.54 -0.28
C ARG A 277 -18.65 1.98 -1.00
N LEU A 278 -18.33 1.39 -2.14
CA LEU A 278 -17.21 1.83 -2.97
C LEU A 278 -17.50 3.20 -3.58
N ASP A 279 -18.71 3.42 -4.11
CA ASP A 279 -19.14 4.73 -4.64
C ASP A 279 -19.04 5.81 -3.58
N ALA A 280 -19.51 5.55 -2.36
CA ALA A 280 -19.42 6.48 -1.25
C ALA A 280 -17.96 6.85 -0.90
N ARG A 281 -17.02 5.92 -1.06
CA ARG A 281 -15.59 6.18 -0.79
C ARG A 281 -14.89 6.90 -1.91
N GLN A 282 -15.18 6.52 -3.14
CA GLN A 282 -14.74 7.27 -4.29
C GLN A 282 -15.23 8.72 -4.16
N GLY A 283 -16.51 8.92 -3.82
CA GLY A 283 -17.07 10.23 -3.57
C GLY A 283 -16.36 11.02 -2.46
N VAL A 284 -15.94 10.37 -1.37
CA VAL A 284 -15.15 11.03 -0.30
C VAL A 284 -13.81 11.54 -0.84
N VAL A 285 -13.09 10.73 -1.60
CA VAL A 285 -11.78 11.11 -2.16
C VAL A 285 -11.95 12.21 -3.21
N GLU A 286 -12.92 12.08 -4.11
CA GLU A 286 -13.21 13.06 -5.15
C GLU A 286 -13.69 14.39 -4.58
N ASN A 287 -14.56 14.38 -3.57
CA ASN A 287 -15.00 15.58 -2.87
C ASN A 287 -13.85 16.27 -2.14
N ALA A 288 -12.97 15.51 -1.49
CA ALA A 288 -11.79 16.08 -0.84
C ALA A 288 -10.89 16.76 -1.89
N ALA A 289 -10.65 16.13 -3.03
CA ALA A 289 -9.87 16.71 -4.12
C ALA A 289 -10.54 17.96 -4.70
N ALA A 290 -11.85 17.92 -4.93
CA ALA A 290 -12.60 19.07 -5.45
C ALA A 290 -12.58 20.26 -4.48
N ARG A 291 -12.77 20.02 -3.19
CA ARG A 291 -12.69 21.07 -2.15
C ARG A 291 -11.32 21.69 -2.04
N PHE A 292 -10.28 20.89 -2.13
CA PHE A 292 -8.91 21.39 -2.14
C PHE A 292 -8.68 22.29 -3.37
N LEU A 293 -9.04 21.82 -4.56
CA LEU A 293 -8.91 22.60 -5.82
C LEU A 293 -9.72 23.90 -5.81
N ALA A 294 -10.86 23.92 -5.09
CA ALA A 294 -11.65 25.13 -4.90
C ALA A 294 -11.08 26.10 -3.86
N GLY A 295 -9.89 25.85 -3.31
CA GLY A 295 -9.23 26.69 -2.32
C GLY A 295 -9.93 26.74 -0.96
N GLN A 296 -10.80 25.79 -0.66
CA GLN A 296 -11.47 25.72 0.65
C GLN A 296 -10.46 25.24 1.71
N ARG A 297 -9.96 26.19 2.50
CA ARG A 297 -9.12 25.88 3.66
C ARG A 297 -9.92 25.11 4.71
N LEU A 298 -9.26 24.16 5.35
CA LEU A 298 -9.87 23.43 6.47
C LEU A 298 -10.02 24.38 7.66
N PRO A 299 -11.15 24.34 8.41
CA PRO A 299 -11.43 25.26 9.51
C PRO A 299 -10.41 25.26 10.65
N TRP A 300 -9.54 24.27 10.72
CA TRP A 300 -8.50 24.09 11.75
C TRP A 300 -7.08 24.43 11.25
N ALA A 301 -6.92 24.95 10.03
CA ALA A 301 -5.63 25.41 9.49
C ALA A 301 -5.37 26.90 9.76
N ALA A 302 -6.10 27.47 10.72
CA ALA A 302 -5.95 28.84 11.21
C ALA A 302 -5.27 28.84 12.58
#